data_0f0ba1b234e599aa01eda75c5c6c0fa2
#
_entry.id   0f0ba1b234e599aa01eda75c5c6c0fa2
#
_cell.length_a   1.000
_cell.length_b   1.000
_cell.length_c   1.000
_cell.angle_alpha   90.00
_cell.angle_beta   90.00
_cell.angle_gamma   90.00
#
_symmetry.space_group_name_H-M   'P 1'
#
loop_
_entity.id
_entity.type
_entity.pdbx_description
1 polymer ?
#
loop_
_entity_poly.entity_id
_entity_poly.type
_entity_poly.pdbx_seq_one_letter_code
_entity_poly.pdbx_strand_id
1 'polypeptide(L)'
;PIPGMMQEGFHCCDMISDILSVGKSCRLNKHLVEERHIFTSLDAYIQPRVDTGLLYICGMPAESVNMSEAEAAVWEEIDALNKNGIAESELEKVKNKYETTKATEMLNRQKLAENLSIYETLGNASWYVDELKKYRSISKEQFMGVCRQTLKRERSNVLWYLKKNN
;
A
#
# COMPACT_ATOMS: atom_id res chain seq x y z
N PRO A 1 -8.95 -0.06 7.71
CA PRO A 1 -9.67 -0.98 6.82
C PRO A 1 -9.66 -0.48 5.37
N ILE A 2 -9.62 -1.43 4.42
CA ILE A 2 -9.71 -1.19 2.98
C ILE A 2 -10.86 -2.03 2.40
N PRO A 3 -11.37 -1.69 1.20
CA PRO A 3 -12.37 -2.51 0.52
C PRO A 3 -11.92 -3.95 0.31
N GLY A 4 -12.86 -4.86 0.19
CA GLY A 4 -12.59 -6.24 -0.20
C GLY A 4 -12.08 -6.36 -1.64
N MET A 5 -11.45 -7.47 -1.97
CA MET A 5 -10.74 -7.70 -3.25
C MET A 5 -11.56 -7.39 -4.50
N MET A 6 -12.88 -7.61 -4.44
CA MET A 6 -13.77 -7.38 -5.59
C MET A 6 -14.53 -6.05 -5.53
N GLN A 7 -14.30 -5.26 -4.48
CA GLN A 7 -14.98 -3.98 -4.29
C GLN A 7 -14.23 -2.83 -4.94
N GLU A 8 -14.98 -1.78 -5.27
CA GLU A 8 -14.39 -0.54 -5.79
C GLU A 8 -13.39 0.07 -4.81
N GLY A 9 -12.28 0.59 -5.33
CA GLY A 9 -11.21 1.19 -4.52
C GLY A 9 -10.15 0.20 -4.04
N PHE A 10 -10.34 -1.11 -4.10
CA PHE A 10 -9.34 -2.10 -3.67
C PHE A 10 -7.99 -1.89 -4.36
N HIS A 11 -7.99 -1.82 -5.69
CA HIS A 11 -6.76 -1.65 -6.48
C HIS A 11 -6.07 -0.30 -6.20
N CYS A 12 -6.84 0.74 -5.87
CA CYS A 12 -6.25 2.00 -5.41
C CYS A 12 -5.54 1.82 -4.06
N CYS A 13 -6.11 1.04 -3.13
CA CYS A 13 -5.49 0.78 -1.84
C CYS A 13 -4.19 -0.01 -1.97
N ASP A 14 -4.13 -0.95 -2.90
CA ASP A 14 -2.89 -1.66 -3.23
C ASP A 14 -1.82 -0.69 -3.78
N MET A 15 -2.19 0.15 -4.75
CA MET A 15 -1.30 1.19 -5.27
C MET A 15 -0.87 2.22 -4.21
N ILE A 16 -1.72 2.52 -3.22
CA ILE A 16 -1.36 3.40 -2.09
C ILE A 16 -0.21 2.78 -1.29
N SER A 17 -0.28 1.49 -0.96
CA SER A 17 0.80 0.80 -0.24
C SER A 17 2.11 0.84 -1.01
N ASP A 18 2.05 0.66 -2.33
CA ASP A 18 3.21 0.72 -3.21
C ASP A 18 3.85 2.13 -3.28
N ILE A 19 3.05 3.18 -3.37
CA ILE A 19 3.54 4.57 -3.37
C ILE A 19 4.19 4.92 -2.03
N LEU A 20 3.64 4.40 -0.94
CA LEU A 20 4.17 4.65 0.40
C LEU A 20 5.50 3.93 0.64
N SER A 21 5.64 2.65 0.25
CA SER A 21 6.77 1.85 0.72
C SER A 21 7.58 1.11 -0.34
N VAL A 22 7.15 1.03 -1.60
CA VAL A 22 7.85 0.18 -2.56
C VAL A 22 8.96 0.89 -3.32
N GLY A 23 10.18 0.36 -3.11
CA GLY A 23 11.43 0.83 -3.71
C GLY A 23 12.08 1.96 -2.93
N LYS A 24 13.37 2.18 -3.17
CA LYS A 24 14.19 3.18 -2.44
C LYS A 24 13.67 4.62 -2.55
N SER A 25 12.95 4.94 -3.61
CA SER A 25 12.38 6.29 -3.83
C SER A 25 10.93 6.42 -3.36
N CYS A 26 10.41 5.46 -2.60
CA CYS A 26 9.08 5.57 -2.00
C CYS A 26 9.08 6.61 -0.88
N ARG A 27 7.91 7.20 -0.62
CA ARG A 27 7.78 8.35 0.26
C ARG A 27 8.24 8.08 1.69
N LEU A 28 7.77 6.97 2.29
CA LEU A 28 8.12 6.64 3.66
C LEU A 28 9.61 6.35 3.83
N ASN A 29 10.20 5.55 2.94
CA ASN A 29 11.61 5.20 3.05
C ASN A 29 12.50 6.43 2.84
N LYS A 30 12.26 7.19 1.76
CA LYS A 30 13.05 8.36 1.44
C LYS A 30 13.03 9.40 2.57
N HIS A 31 11.84 9.79 3.03
CA HIS A 31 11.72 10.89 3.99
C HIS A 31 11.98 10.46 5.43
N LEU A 32 11.48 9.30 5.85
CA LEU A 32 11.51 8.91 7.26
C LEU A 32 12.67 7.98 7.62
N VAL A 33 13.21 7.23 6.64
CA VAL A 33 14.38 6.36 6.88
C VAL A 33 15.66 7.05 6.42
N GLU A 34 15.76 7.49 5.15
CA GLU A 34 17.00 7.99 4.57
C GLU A 34 17.29 9.46 4.95
N GLU A 35 16.31 10.35 4.94
CA GLU A 35 16.53 11.78 5.18
C GLU A 35 16.43 12.16 6.67
N ARG A 36 15.36 11.72 7.35
CA ARG A 36 15.08 12.13 8.76
C ARG A 36 15.59 11.13 9.79
N HIS A 37 15.97 9.93 9.41
CA HIS A 37 16.43 8.86 10.30
C HIS A 37 15.48 8.57 11.49
N ILE A 38 14.18 8.75 11.29
CA ILE A 38 13.14 8.47 12.29
C ILE A 38 12.94 6.96 12.46
N PHE A 39 13.06 6.22 11.36
CA PHE A 39 12.92 4.76 11.35
C PHE A 39 14.19 4.11 10.82
N THR A 40 14.51 2.92 11.32
CA THR A 40 15.52 2.03 10.74
C THR A 40 14.95 1.21 9.58
N SER A 41 13.64 0.90 9.65
CA SER A 41 12.89 0.27 8.58
C SER A 41 11.43 0.71 8.68
N LEU A 42 10.78 0.93 7.54
CA LEU A 42 9.37 1.31 7.48
C LEU A 42 8.78 0.76 6.19
N ASP A 43 7.67 0.05 6.32
CA ASP A 43 7.01 -0.63 5.22
C ASP A 43 5.50 -0.41 5.24
N ALA A 44 4.87 -0.44 4.08
CA ALA A 44 3.42 -0.39 3.93
C ALA A 44 2.97 -1.50 2.99
N TYR A 45 1.92 -2.22 3.38
CA TYR A 45 1.36 -3.30 2.58
C TYR A 45 -0.13 -3.47 2.89
N ILE A 46 -0.84 -4.11 1.97
CA ILE A 46 -2.21 -4.50 2.20
C ILE A 46 -2.30 -5.98 2.60
N GLN A 47 -3.26 -6.29 3.44
CA GLN A 47 -3.74 -7.66 3.65
C GLN A 47 -5.11 -7.79 2.99
N PRO A 48 -5.16 -8.33 1.76
CA PRO A 48 -6.41 -8.46 1.03
C PRO A 48 -7.32 -9.49 1.70
N ARG A 49 -8.62 -9.22 1.66
CA ARG A 49 -9.65 -10.15 2.09
C ARG A 49 -10.86 -10.05 1.16
N VAL A 50 -11.75 -11.05 1.20
CA VAL A 50 -12.95 -11.08 0.36
C VAL A 50 -13.85 -9.88 0.66
N ASP A 51 -14.13 -9.63 1.94
CA ASP A 51 -15.07 -8.57 2.36
C ASP A 51 -14.36 -7.25 2.69
N THR A 52 -13.49 -7.25 3.69
CA THR A 52 -12.79 -6.05 4.16
C THR A 52 -11.36 -6.42 4.53
N GLY A 53 -10.40 -5.81 3.86
CA GLY A 53 -8.98 -5.96 4.15
C GLY A 53 -8.44 -4.87 5.08
N LEU A 54 -7.12 -4.89 5.27
CA LEU A 54 -6.41 -3.89 6.05
C LEU A 54 -5.20 -3.39 5.26
N LEU A 55 -4.92 -2.09 5.39
CA LEU A 55 -3.64 -1.50 5.02
C LEU A 55 -2.83 -1.34 6.30
N TYR A 56 -1.62 -1.86 6.27
CA TYR A 56 -0.66 -1.77 7.36
C TYR A 56 0.46 -0.81 7.01
N ILE A 57 0.90 -0.05 7.99
CA ILE A 57 2.19 0.65 7.99
C ILE A 57 2.92 0.13 9.21
N CYS A 58 4.04 -0.56 9.01
CA CYS A 58 4.83 -1.21 10.06
C CYS A 58 6.25 -0.70 9.99
N GLY A 59 6.80 -0.27 11.11
CA GLY A 59 8.15 0.25 11.16
C GLY A 59 8.85 0.00 12.48
N MET A 60 10.17 0.07 12.43
CA MET A 60 11.04 0.03 13.59
C MET A 60 11.66 1.42 13.76
N PRO A 61 11.21 2.22 14.75
CA PRO A 61 11.83 3.51 15.05
C PRO A 61 13.31 3.37 15.40
N ALA A 62 14.09 4.41 15.15
CA ALA A 62 15.47 4.48 15.61
C ALA A 62 15.51 4.57 17.15
N GLU A 63 16.57 4.07 17.77
CA GLU A 63 16.67 3.98 19.25
C GLU A 63 16.51 5.33 19.97
N SER A 64 16.91 6.43 19.30
CA SER A 64 16.81 7.79 19.84
C SER A 64 15.42 8.43 19.67
N VAL A 65 14.50 7.80 18.98
CA VAL A 65 13.20 8.38 18.60
C VAL A 65 12.12 7.75 19.48
N ASN A 66 11.28 8.60 20.08
CA ASN A 66 10.15 8.11 20.85
C ASN A 66 8.97 7.71 19.94
N MET A 67 8.10 6.84 20.45
CA MET A 67 6.98 6.30 19.65
C MET A 67 5.99 7.36 19.19
N SER A 68 5.75 8.39 19.99
CA SER A 68 4.84 9.48 19.62
C SER A 68 5.40 10.31 18.48
N GLU A 69 6.71 10.55 18.47
CA GLU A 69 7.41 11.25 17.40
C GLU A 69 7.40 10.42 16.11
N ALA A 70 7.68 9.12 16.23
CA ALA A 70 7.63 8.20 15.10
C ALA A 70 6.23 8.13 14.47
N GLU A 71 5.19 8.02 15.28
CA GLU A 71 3.81 8.04 14.83
C GLU A 71 3.45 9.37 14.15
N ALA A 72 3.82 10.51 14.78
CA ALA A 72 3.56 11.82 14.21
C ALA A 72 4.21 11.99 12.84
N ALA A 73 5.46 11.52 12.67
CA ALA A 73 6.17 11.60 11.40
C ALA A 73 5.47 10.79 10.27
N VAL A 74 4.92 9.62 10.58
CA VAL A 74 4.14 8.86 9.60
C VAL A 74 2.89 9.64 9.18
N TRP A 75 2.19 10.24 10.14
CA TRP A 75 1.00 11.04 9.84
C TRP A 75 1.32 12.31 9.05
N GLU A 76 2.46 12.95 9.28
CA GLU A 76 2.92 14.08 8.47
C GLU A 76 3.06 13.70 6.99
N GLU A 77 3.63 12.53 6.69
CA GLU A 77 3.75 12.04 5.31
C GLU A 77 2.41 11.70 4.67
N ILE A 78 1.50 11.09 5.45
CA ILE A 78 0.13 10.80 5.01
C ILE A 78 -0.64 12.10 4.73
N ASP A 79 -0.54 13.07 5.62
CA ASP A 79 -1.19 14.37 5.46
C ASP A 79 -0.62 15.14 4.27
N ALA A 80 0.70 15.07 4.06
CA ALA A 80 1.37 15.64 2.88
C ALA A 80 0.89 14.98 1.58
N LEU A 81 0.74 13.66 1.55
CA LEU A 81 0.17 12.92 0.42
C LEU A 81 -1.26 13.38 0.12
N ASN A 82 -2.11 13.44 1.14
CA ASN A 82 -3.51 13.82 0.99
C ASN A 82 -3.69 15.27 0.53
N LYS A 83 -2.81 16.18 0.98
CA LYS A 83 -2.84 17.61 0.66
C LYS A 83 -2.24 17.92 -0.70
N ASN A 84 -1.04 17.43 -0.96
CA ASN A 84 -0.25 17.77 -2.14
C ASN A 84 -0.53 16.84 -3.33
N GLY A 85 -1.09 15.65 -3.05
CA GLY A 85 -1.30 14.62 -4.06
C GLY A 85 -0.01 13.93 -4.48
N ILE A 86 -0.08 13.27 -5.64
CA ILE A 86 1.03 12.57 -6.28
C ILE A 86 1.34 13.17 -7.65
N ALA A 87 2.58 13.01 -8.11
CA ALA A 87 2.92 13.30 -9.49
C ALA A 87 2.34 12.21 -10.42
N GLU A 88 2.01 12.57 -11.66
CA GLU A 88 1.56 11.59 -12.66
C GLU A 88 2.60 10.49 -12.88
N SER A 89 3.88 10.86 -12.84
CA SER A 89 5.00 9.93 -12.95
C SER A 89 5.06 8.90 -11.80
N GLU A 90 4.63 9.26 -10.59
CA GLU A 90 4.53 8.31 -9.47
C GLU A 90 3.43 7.28 -9.73
N LEU A 91 2.26 7.72 -10.19
CA LEU A 91 1.15 6.85 -10.53
C LEU A 91 1.52 5.88 -11.66
N GLU A 92 2.12 6.39 -12.73
CA GLU A 92 2.57 5.56 -13.86
C GLU A 92 3.67 4.57 -13.46
N LYS A 93 4.58 4.97 -12.57
CA LYS A 93 5.60 4.06 -12.03
C LYS A 93 4.97 2.84 -11.34
N VAL A 94 3.95 3.05 -10.51
CA VAL A 94 3.26 1.95 -9.81
C VAL A 94 2.48 1.09 -10.78
N LYS A 95 1.79 1.67 -11.76
CA LYS A 95 1.11 0.92 -12.83
C LYS A 95 2.08 0.03 -13.61
N ASN A 96 3.23 0.58 -14.00
CA ASN A 96 4.27 -0.16 -14.73
C ASN A 96 4.88 -1.29 -13.89
N LYS A 97 5.09 -1.04 -12.58
CA LYS A 97 5.53 -2.08 -11.65
C LYS A 97 4.52 -3.23 -11.61
N TYR A 98 3.24 -2.91 -11.42
CA TYR A 98 2.19 -3.92 -11.38
C TYR A 98 2.15 -4.75 -12.65
N GLU A 99 2.23 -4.12 -13.81
CA GLU A 99 2.28 -4.80 -15.12
C GLU A 99 3.47 -5.77 -15.21
N THR A 100 4.65 -5.31 -14.80
CA THR A 100 5.87 -6.15 -14.80
C THR A 100 5.73 -7.33 -13.84
N THR A 101 5.23 -7.10 -12.63
CA THR A 101 4.99 -8.15 -11.64
C THR A 101 3.99 -9.18 -12.19
N LYS A 102 2.87 -8.71 -12.75
CA LYS A 102 1.84 -9.56 -13.33
C LYS A 102 2.38 -10.42 -14.48
N ALA A 103 3.15 -9.81 -15.39
CA ALA A 103 3.78 -10.54 -16.50
C ALA A 103 4.72 -11.64 -15.98
N THR A 104 5.51 -11.35 -14.94
CA THR A 104 6.41 -12.33 -14.32
C THR A 104 5.64 -13.44 -13.62
N GLU A 105 4.58 -13.14 -12.89
CA GLU A 105 3.72 -14.13 -12.23
C GLU A 105 3.04 -15.07 -13.23
N MET A 106 2.59 -14.55 -14.36
CA MET A 106 1.97 -15.36 -15.42
C MET A 106 2.96 -16.38 -16.06
N LEU A 107 4.26 -16.11 -16.03
CA LEU A 107 5.29 -17.06 -16.46
C LEU A 107 5.56 -18.16 -15.42
N ASN A 108 5.23 -17.92 -14.16
CA ASN A 108 5.37 -18.88 -13.09
C ASN A 108 4.08 -19.71 -12.96
N ARG A 109 4.14 -20.99 -13.39
CA ARG A 109 2.98 -21.89 -13.41
C ARG A 109 2.32 -22.08 -12.06
N GLN A 110 3.10 -22.13 -10.98
CA GLN A 110 2.56 -22.26 -9.62
C GLN A 110 1.79 -21.00 -9.22
N LYS A 111 2.39 -19.82 -9.41
CA LYS A 111 1.74 -18.53 -9.11
C LYS A 111 0.48 -18.32 -9.94
N LEU A 112 0.53 -18.69 -11.20
CA LEU A 112 -0.64 -18.62 -12.07
C LEU A 112 -1.77 -19.52 -11.56
N ALA A 113 -1.47 -20.78 -11.18
CA ALA A 113 -2.46 -21.70 -10.65
C ALA A 113 -3.05 -21.21 -9.31
N GLU A 114 -2.22 -20.71 -8.39
CA GLU A 114 -2.64 -20.11 -7.12
C GLU A 114 -3.61 -18.95 -7.37
N ASN A 115 -3.23 -18.00 -8.23
CA ASN A 115 -4.04 -16.83 -8.54
C ASN A 115 -5.37 -17.21 -9.22
N LEU A 116 -5.35 -18.09 -10.21
CA LEU A 116 -6.58 -18.56 -10.86
C LEU A 116 -7.51 -19.26 -9.87
N SER A 117 -6.97 -20.06 -8.93
CA SER A 117 -7.76 -20.71 -7.88
C SER A 117 -8.44 -19.71 -6.95
N ILE A 118 -7.71 -18.65 -6.56
CA ILE A 118 -8.26 -17.57 -5.73
C ILE A 118 -9.41 -16.89 -6.47
N TYR A 119 -9.22 -16.50 -7.74
CA TYR A 119 -10.24 -15.82 -8.51
C TYR A 119 -11.43 -16.72 -8.85
N GLU A 120 -11.22 -18.02 -9.03
CA GLU A 120 -12.34 -18.98 -9.15
C GLU A 120 -13.17 -19.03 -7.88
N THR A 121 -12.53 -19.05 -6.72
CA THR A 121 -13.23 -18.98 -5.42
C THR A 121 -14.01 -17.68 -5.24
N LEU A 122 -13.54 -16.58 -5.84
CA LEU A 122 -14.23 -15.28 -5.85
C LEU A 122 -15.40 -15.21 -6.87
N GLY A 123 -15.48 -16.19 -7.77
CA GLY A 123 -16.58 -16.35 -8.71
C GLY A 123 -16.19 -16.59 -10.17
N ASN A 124 -15.01 -16.16 -10.61
CA ASN A 124 -14.56 -16.38 -12.00
C ASN A 124 -13.03 -16.18 -12.16
N ALA A 125 -12.32 -17.24 -12.50
CA ALA A 125 -10.88 -17.23 -12.73
C ALA A 125 -10.43 -16.22 -13.83
N SER A 126 -11.29 -15.95 -14.82
CA SER A 126 -10.94 -15.02 -15.91
C SER A 126 -10.72 -13.58 -15.43
N TRP A 127 -11.28 -13.19 -14.29
CA TRP A 127 -11.08 -11.86 -13.71
C TRP A 127 -9.62 -11.59 -13.36
N TYR A 128 -8.83 -12.63 -13.08
CA TYR A 128 -7.38 -12.50 -12.89
C TYR A 128 -6.67 -11.87 -14.10
N VAL A 129 -7.09 -12.24 -15.30
CA VAL A 129 -6.50 -11.69 -16.55
C VAL A 129 -6.92 -10.23 -16.77
N ASP A 130 -8.17 -9.89 -16.41
CA ASP A 130 -8.71 -8.53 -16.58
C ASP A 130 -8.22 -7.53 -15.52
N GLU A 131 -7.59 -8.02 -14.46
CA GLU A 131 -7.14 -7.19 -13.34
C GLU A 131 -6.17 -6.08 -13.77
N LEU A 132 -5.27 -6.36 -14.71
CA LEU A 132 -4.35 -5.37 -15.25
C LEU A 132 -5.08 -4.17 -15.86
N LYS A 133 -6.20 -4.40 -16.54
CA LYS A 133 -7.01 -3.32 -17.12
C LYS A 133 -7.57 -2.40 -16.03
N LYS A 134 -7.96 -2.98 -14.88
CA LYS A 134 -8.46 -2.20 -13.73
C LYS A 134 -7.38 -1.27 -13.18
N TYR A 135 -6.15 -1.77 -12.96
CA TYR A 135 -5.03 -0.92 -12.52
C TYR A 135 -4.71 0.18 -13.54
N ARG A 136 -4.67 -0.16 -14.83
CA ARG A 136 -4.38 0.82 -15.89
C ARG A 136 -5.45 1.90 -16.01
N SER A 137 -6.72 1.59 -15.75
CA SER A 137 -7.84 2.53 -15.84
C SER A 137 -7.92 3.53 -14.69
N ILE A 138 -7.19 3.32 -13.58
CA ILE A 138 -7.24 4.22 -12.43
C ILE A 138 -6.70 5.59 -12.80
N SER A 139 -7.55 6.62 -12.70
CA SER A 139 -7.12 8.00 -12.83
C SER A 139 -6.52 8.54 -11.55
N LYS A 140 -5.76 9.63 -11.66
CA LYS A 140 -5.20 10.32 -10.50
C LYS A 140 -6.28 10.81 -9.55
N GLU A 141 -7.40 11.28 -10.07
CA GLU A 141 -8.54 11.76 -9.29
C GLU A 141 -9.17 10.63 -8.48
N GLN A 142 -9.40 9.48 -9.11
CA GLN A 142 -9.91 8.28 -8.43
C GLN A 142 -8.95 7.82 -7.35
N PHE A 143 -7.66 7.71 -7.66
CA PHE A 143 -6.62 7.35 -6.71
C PHE A 143 -6.61 8.28 -5.49
N MET A 144 -6.57 9.60 -5.71
CA MET A 144 -6.58 10.59 -4.62
C MET A 144 -7.88 10.61 -3.84
N GLY A 145 -9.01 10.31 -4.47
CA GLY A 145 -10.29 10.12 -3.80
C GLY A 145 -10.23 8.99 -2.77
N VAL A 146 -9.68 7.83 -3.16
CA VAL A 146 -9.51 6.67 -2.28
C VAL A 146 -8.46 6.94 -1.19
N CYS A 147 -7.35 7.62 -1.50
CA CYS A 147 -6.36 8.04 -0.49
C CYS A 147 -7.02 8.81 0.65
N ARG A 148 -7.78 9.85 0.34
CA ARG A 148 -8.45 10.70 1.32
C ARG A 148 -9.53 9.97 2.12
N GLN A 149 -10.11 8.91 1.59
CA GLN A 149 -11.11 8.09 2.29
C GLN A 149 -10.46 7.04 3.20
N THR A 150 -9.34 6.47 2.76
CA THR A 150 -8.68 5.35 3.44
C THR A 150 -7.70 5.83 4.50
N LEU A 151 -6.85 6.80 4.17
CA LEU A 151 -5.78 7.29 5.02
C LEU A 151 -6.29 8.41 5.96
N LYS A 152 -7.08 8.02 6.96
CA LYS A 152 -7.66 8.90 7.97
C LYS A 152 -7.34 8.40 9.37
N ARG A 153 -7.02 9.32 10.29
CA ARG A 153 -6.75 9.00 11.71
C ARG A 153 -7.94 8.29 12.36
N GLU A 154 -9.16 8.73 12.07
CA GLU A 154 -10.39 8.17 12.64
C GLU A 154 -10.67 6.73 12.18
N ARG A 155 -9.99 6.27 11.14
CA ARG A 155 -10.11 4.92 10.60
C ARG A 155 -8.89 4.05 10.89
N SER A 156 -7.98 4.52 11.73
CA SER A 156 -6.74 3.81 12.05
C SER A 156 -6.72 3.31 13.49
N ASN A 157 -5.92 2.28 13.71
CA ASN A 157 -5.49 1.85 15.02
C ASN A 157 -3.97 1.83 15.03
N VAL A 158 -3.37 2.34 16.10
CA VAL A 158 -1.92 2.36 16.28
C VAL A 158 -1.56 1.41 17.41
N LEU A 159 -0.60 0.54 17.16
CA LEU A 159 -0.06 -0.39 18.13
C LEU A 159 1.44 -0.11 18.34
N TRP A 160 1.80 0.26 19.55
CA TRP A 160 3.19 0.39 19.96
C TRP A 160 3.66 -0.89 20.64
N TYR A 161 4.66 -1.52 20.05
CA TYR A 161 5.29 -2.69 20.65
C TYR A 161 6.58 -2.27 21.34
N LEU A 162 6.55 -2.26 22.68
CA LEU A 162 7.66 -1.79 23.49
C LEU A 162 8.43 -2.97 24.08
N LYS A 163 9.77 -2.81 24.15
CA LYS A 163 10.62 -3.75 24.88
C LYS A 163 10.22 -3.75 26.34
N LYS A 164 10.02 -4.92 26.92
CA LYS A 164 9.81 -5.05 28.36
C LYS A 164 11.08 -4.63 29.08
N ASN A 165 10.99 -3.59 29.92
CA ASN A 165 12.07 -3.26 30.83
C ASN A 165 12.14 -4.38 31.89
N ASN A 166 13.27 -5.10 31.95
CA ASN A 166 13.56 -6.03 33.00
C ASN A 166 14.03 -5.27 34.23
#